data_86eda3f77bdb89ccd138a306e46313b1
#
_entry.id   86eda3f77bdb89ccd138a306e46313b1
#
_cell.length_a   1.000
_cell.length_b   1.000
_cell.length_c   1.000
_cell.angle_alpha   90.00
_cell.angle_beta   90.00
_cell.angle_gamma   90.00
#
_symmetry.space_group_name_H-M   'P 1'
#
loop_
_entity.id
_entity.type
_entity.pdbx_description
1 polymer ?
#
loop_
_entity_poly.entity_id
_entity_poly.type
_entity_poly.pdbx_seq_one_letter_code
_entity_poly.pdbx_strand_id
1 'polypeptide(L)'
;TAALGGAEWLQDASSFSFPLARIADALLHPGKTIQANGKTIKYPNMDFIYWSGGNPLVHHQDTNTNVKAWRKPRTVVVNEIYWTPTAKMADIVLPATSSYERDDITMASDYSNRYIVPMKQAVEPVDESKDDYTIFADLCKEYGDSVYKAFTDGGKKPMDFIKDYYNGAL
;
A
#
# COMPACT_ATOMS: atom_id res chain seq x y z
N THR A 1 0.23 2.21 11.59
CA THR A 1 0.91 1.17 10.80
C THR A 1 2.24 0.71 11.38
N ALA A 2 2.75 1.29 12.46
CA ALA A 2 4.03 0.90 13.05
C ALA A 2 3.90 -0.08 14.22
N ALA A 3 2.72 -0.55 14.50
CA ALA A 3 2.46 -1.16 15.81
C ALA A 3 2.57 -2.69 15.85
N LEU A 4 2.67 -3.35 14.73
CA LEU A 4 2.83 -4.81 14.69
C LEU A 4 4.26 -5.23 14.33
N GLY A 5 5.26 -4.41 14.68
CA GLY A 5 6.66 -4.74 14.42
C GLY A 5 6.88 -5.13 12.96
N GLY A 6 6.91 -4.17 12.08
CA GLY A 6 7.20 -4.44 10.67
C GLY A 6 8.50 -5.22 10.57
N ALA A 7 8.54 -6.19 9.70
CA ALA A 7 9.71 -7.01 9.49
C ALA A 7 10.93 -6.08 9.28
N GLU A 8 11.98 -6.26 10.07
CA GLU A 8 13.19 -5.39 10.05
C GLU A 8 13.78 -5.26 8.64
N TRP A 9 13.64 -6.28 7.82
CA TRP A 9 14.10 -6.31 6.42
C TRP A 9 13.36 -5.35 5.48
N LEU A 10 12.18 -4.83 5.87
CA LEU A 10 11.45 -3.79 5.12
C LEU A 10 11.93 -2.37 5.47
N GLN A 11 12.78 -2.22 6.47
CA GLN A 11 13.24 -0.91 6.93
C GLN A 11 14.44 -0.34 6.15
N ASP A 12 15.10 -1.14 5.33
CA ASP A 12 16.20 -0.70 4.47
C ASP A 12 15.71 -0.10 3.14
N ALA A 13 14.56 0.52 3.15
CA ALA A 13 14.24 1.42 2.08
C ALA A 13 15.22 2.58 2.20
N SER A 14 16.17 2.66 1.28
CA SER A 14 16.91 3.87 0.97
C SER A 14 15.90 5.00 0.84
N SER A 15 15.62 5.67 1.93
CA SER A 15 14.39 6.37 2.13
C SER A 15 14.47 7.74 1.47
N PHE A 16 14.36 7.75 0.15
CA PHE A 16 13.91 8.95 -0.51
C PHE A 16 12.45 9.14 -0.10
N SER A 17 12.18 10.14 0.69
CA SER A 17 10.82 10.47 1.11
C SER A 17 10.56 11.96 0.94
N PHE A 18 9.35 12.29 0.52
CA PHE A 18 8.84 13.65 0.53
C PHE A 18 7.44 13.64 1.16
N PRO A 19 6.95 14.79 1.66
CA PRO A 19 5.64 14.83 2.29
C PRO A 19 4.54 14.35 1.36
N LEU A 20 3.68 13.45 1.83
CA LEU A 20 2.59 12.87 1.06
C LEU A 20 1.66 13.94 0.45
N ALA A 21 1.40 15.03 1.19
CA ALA A 21 0.62 16.17 0.70
C ALA A 21 1.25 16.89 -0.53
N ARG A 22 2.49 16.57 -0.88
CA ARG A 22 3.22 17.13 -2.02
C ARG A 22 3.21 16.22 -3.25
N ILE A 23 2.47 15.13 -3.26
CA ILE A 23 2.49 14.19 -4.37
C ILE A 23 2.11 14.84 -5.72
N ALA A 24 1.07 15.68 -5.73
CA ALA A 24 0.68 16.41 -6.94
C ALA A 24 1.78 17.37 -7.42
N ASP A 25 2.40 18.13 -6.49
CA ASP A 25 3.51 19.02 -6.81
C ASP A 25 4.72 18.24 -7.37
N ALA A 26 5.02 17.08 -6.77
CA ALA A 26 6.11 16.23 -7.23
C ALA A 26 5.88 15.65 -8.63
N LEU A 27 4.68 15.17 -8.92
CA LEU A 27 4.30 14.64 -10.22
C LEU A 27 4.29 15.72 -11.33
N LEU A 28 3.88 16.94 -10.98
CA LEU A 28 3.81 18.04 -11.95
C LEU A 28 5.16 18.70 -12.19
N HIS A 29 6.09 18.65 -11.25
CA HIS A 29 7.35 19.37 -11.31
C HIS A 29 8.56 18.46 -11.01
N PRO A 30 8.82 17.41 -11.82
CA PRO A 30 10.01 16.58 -11.66
C PRO A 30 11.27 17.44 -11.63
N GLY A 31 12.20 17.11 -10.72
CA GLY A 31 13.45 17.84 -10.58
C GLY A 31 13.38 19.11 -9.72
N LYS A 32 12.19 19.59 -9.36
CA LYS A 32 12.03 20.72 -8.43
C LYS A 32 12.61 20.38 -7.06
N THR A 33 13.29 21.34 -6.47
CA THR A 33 13.82 21.21 -5.11
C THR A 33 12.89 21.92 -4.12
N ILE A 34 12.64 21.25 -3.01
CA ILE A 34 11.86 21.78 -1.89
C ILE A 34 12.62 21.66 -0.57
N GLN A 35 12.22 22.45 0.41
CA GLN A 35 12.64 22.28 1.80
C GLN A 35 11.51 21.60 2.58
N ALA A 36 11.82 20.48 3.23
CA ALA A 36 10.88 19.77 4.07
C ALA A 36 11.59 19.08 5.24
N ASN A 37 11.06 19.27 6.44
CA ASN A 37 11.63 18.67 7.66
C ASN A 37 13.12 18.92 7.84
N GLY A 38 13.60 20.13 7.54
CA GLY A 38 15.02 20.50 7.63
C GLY A 38 15.92 19.89 6.58
N LYS A 39 15.36 19.20 5.57
CA LYS A 39 16.09 18.58 4.47
C LYS A 39 15.76 19.23 3.13
N THR A 40 16.75 19.30 2.27
CA THR A 40 16.59 19.68 0.87
C THR A 40 16.25 18.42 0.06
N ILE A 41 15.08 18.40 -0.56
CA ILE A 41 14.55 17.25 -1.31
C ILE A 41 14.36 17.67 -2.77
N LYS A 42 14.89 16.89 -3.69
CA LYS A 42 14.65 17.05 -5.13
C LYS A 42 13.63 16.00 -5.59
N TYR A 43 12.55 16.43 -6.22
CA TYR A 43 11.53 15.51 -6.69
C TYR A 43 12.07 14.58 -7.79
N PRO A 44 11.81 13.26 -7.71
CA PRO A 44 12.16 12.33 -8.77
C PRO A 44 11.24 12.52 -9.99
N ASN A 45 11.65 11.97 -11.11
CA ASN A 45 10.72 11.71 -12.21
C ASN A 45 10.01 10.39 -11.92
N MET A 46 8.68 10.43 -11.78
CA MET A 46 7.85 9.27 -11.46
C MET A 46 7.03 8.89 -12.69
N ASP A 47 7.46 7.87 -13.39
CA ASP A 47 6.82 7.34 -14.60
C ASP A 47 5.82 6.22 -14.31
N PHE A 48 5.88 5.66 -13.11
CA PHE A 48 5.06 4.56 -12.67
C PHE A 48 4.55 4.80 -11.25
N ILE A 49 3.27 4.58 -11.03
CA ILE A 49 2.66 4.57 -9.71
C ILE A 49 2.01 3.20 -9.48
N TYR A 50 2.36 2.59 -8.36
CA TYR A 50 1.60 1.49 -7.81
C TYR A 50 0.97 1.97 -6.49
N TRP A 51 -0.35 2.02 -6.44
CA TRP A 51 -1.07 2.51 -5.27
C TRP A 51 -1.87 1.38 -4.62
N SER A 52 -1.52 1.05 -3.40
CA SER A 52 -2.23 0.07 -2.59
C SER A 52 -2.65 0.72 -1.28
N GLY A 53 -3.94 0.67 -0.98
CA GLY A 53 -4.53 1.28 0.21
C GLY A 53 -4.76 2.79 0.13
N GLY A 54 -5.93 3.22 0.59
CA GLY A 54 -6.36 4.61 0.57
C GLY A 54 -6.80 5.12 -0.81
N ASN A 55 -7.40 6.31 -0.81
CA ASN A 55 -7.98 6.91 -2.01
C ASN A 55 -7.48 8.36 -2.18
N PRO A 56 -6.28 8.55 -2.77
CA PRO A 56 -5.63 9.85 -2.84
C PRO A 56 -6.45 10.92 -3.57
N LEU A 57 -7.22 10.57 -4.59
CA LEU A 57 -8.04 11.55 -5.32
C LEU A 57 -9.25 12.06 -4.52
N VAL A 58 -9.52 11.46 -3.36
CA VAL A 58 -10.55 11.93 -2.42
C VAL A 58 -9.94 12.56 -1.18
N HIS A 59 -8.87 11.94 -0.65
CA HIS A 59 -8.31 12.33 0.64
C HIS A 59 -7.31 13.49 0.58
N HIS A 60 -6.68 13.71 -0.58
CA HIS A 60 -5.69 14.77 -0.73
C HIS A 60 -6.33 16.09 -1.13
N GLN A 61 -5.66 17.18 -0.75
CA GLN A 61 -6.09 18.55 -1.05
C GLN A 61 -6.02 18.81 -2.57
N ASP A 62 -6.86 19.72 -3.03
CA ASP A 62 -6.89 20.20 -4.42
C ASP A 62 -7.04 19.06 -5.45
N THR A 63 -8.22 18.46 -5.46
CA THR A 63 -8.57 17.35 -6.37
C THR A 63 -8.30 17.70 -7.83
N ASN A 64 -8.54 18.94 -8.27
CA ASN A 64 -8.32 19.33 -9.66
C ASN A 64 -6.84 19.28 -10.05
N THR A 65 -5.97 19.70 -9.16
CA THR A 65 -4.50 19.59 -9.35
C THR A 65 -4.07 18.14 -9.27
N ASN A 66 -4.62 17.34 -8.35
CA ASN A 66 -4.34 15.91 -8.27
C ASN A 66 -4.73 15.17 -9.56
N VAL A 67 -5.90 15.42 -10.13
CA VAL A 67 -6.32 14.82 -11.41
C VAL A 67 -5.34 15.14 -12.55
N LYS A 68 -4.83 16.37 -12.61
CA LYS A 68 -3.82 16.75 -13.62
C LYS A 68 -2.50 16.02 -13.37
N ALA A 69 -2.08 15.94 -12.12
CA ALA A 69 -0.86 15.28 -11.69
C ALA A 69 -0.89 13.78 -11.97
N TRP A 70 -2.01 13.12 -11.69
CA TRP A 70 -2.22 11.68 -11.84
C TRP A 70 -2.15 11.20 -13.31
N ARG A 71 -2.29 12.13 -14.26
CA ARG A 71 -2.15 11.86 -15.70
C ARG A 71 -0.71 11.98 -16.21
N LYS A 72 0.27 12.29 -15.35
CA LYS A 72 1.67 12.45 -15.75
C LYS A 72 2.44 11.13 -15.84
N PRO A 73 2.31 10.20 -14.88
CA PRO A 73 2.91 8.88 -15.00
C PRO A 73 2.40 8.16 -16.26
N ARG A 74 3.26 7.34 -16.85
CA ARG A 74 2.86 6.51 -18.02
C ARG A 74 1.94 5.36 -17.61
N THR A 75 2.07 4.90 -16.38
CA THR A 75 1.27 3.76 -15.87
C THR A 75 0.93 3.97 -14.42
N VAL A 76 -0.34 3.77 -14.10
CA VAL A 76 -0.88 3.79 -12.75
C VAL A 76 -1.58 2.46 -12.49
N VAL A 77 -1.09 1.71 -11.51
CA VAL A 77 -1.70 0.47 -11.02
C VAL A 77 -2.29 0.74 -9.64
N VAL A 78 -3.48 0.22 -9.38
CA VAL A 78 -4.18 0.41 -8.10
C VAL A 78 -4.75 -0.92 -7.61
N ASN A 79 -4.49 -1.27 -6.35
CA ASN A 79 -5.30 -2.27 -5.65
C ASN A 79 -6.50 -1.56 -5.03
N GLU A 80 -7.70 -2.00 -5.32
CA GLU A 80 -8.89 -1.33 -4.81
C GLU A 80 -10.07 -2.29 -4.62
N ILE A 81 -10.85 -2.02 -3.60
CA ILE A 81 -12.05 -2.80 -3.26
C ILE A 81 -13.33 -2.27 -3.93
N TYR A 82 -13.31 -1.02 -4.38
CA TYR A 82 -14.46 -0.34 -5.02
C TYR A 82 -14.01 0.51 -6.20
N TRP A 83 -14.93 0.88 -7.07
CA TRP A 83 -14.70 1.84 -8.15
C TRP A 83 -14.60 3.28 -7.61
N THR A 84 -13.58 3.53 -6.82
CA THR A 84 -13.25 4.86 -6.29
C THR A 84 -12.78 5.81 -7.40
N PRO A 85 -12.77 7.13 -7.15
CA PRO A 85 -12.14 8.08 -8.07
C PRO A 85 -10.69 7.71 -8.41
N THR A 86 -9.92 7.16 -7.47
CA THR A 86 -8.55 6.71 -7.72
C THR A 86 -8.51 5.51 -8.67
N ALA A 87 -9.36 4.50 -8.46
CA ALA A 87 -9.48 3.35 -9.36
C ALA A 87 -9.88 3.79 -10.78
N LYS A 88 -10.81 4.74 -10.91
CA LYS A 88 -11.26 5.27 -12.21
C LYS A 88 -10.19 6.05 -12.98
N MET A 89 -9.11 6.42 -12.31
CA MET A 89 -7.97 7.15 -12.90
C MET A 89 -6.73 6.26 -13.06
N ALA A 90 -6.84 4.97 -12.77
CA ALA A 90 -5.79 3.99 -12.98
C ALA A 90 -5.87 3.38 -14.39
N ASP A 91 -4.73 2.93 -14.89
CA ASP A 91 -4.63 2.15 -16.13
C ASP A 91 -4.92 0.67 -15.87
N ILE A 92 -4.54 0.19 -14.67
CA ILE A 92 -4.77 -1.20 -14.23
C ILE A 92 -5.35 -1.15 -12.82
N VAL A 93 -6.46 -1.83 -12.62
CA VAL A 93 -7.07 -2.03 -11.30
C VAL A 93 -7.03 -3.51 -10.96
N LEU A 94 -6.38 -3.84 -9.86
CA LEU A 94 -6.36 -5.18 -9.31
C LEU A 94 -7.42 -5.25 -8.20
N PRO A 95 -8.44 -6.10 -8.33
CA PRO A 95 -9.51 -6.20 -7.34
C PRO A 95 -8.97 -6.77 -6.03
N ALA A 96 -9.10 -6.01 -4.96
CA ALA A 96 -8.66 -6.38 -3.63
C ALA A 96 -9.85 -6.78 -2.75
N THR A 97 -9.65 -7.73 -1.84
CA THR A 97 -10.66 -8.12 -0.87
C THR A 97 -10.84 -7.05 0.20
N SER A 98 -12.07 -6.85 0.60
CA SER A 98 -12.42 -6.08 1.80
C SER A 98 -12.06 -6.86 3.07
N SER A 99 -12.13 -6.19 4.21
CA SER A 99 -11.90 -6.84 5.52
C SER A 99 -12.95 -7.89 5.89
N TYR A 100 -14.09 -7.92 5.22
CA TYR A 100 -15.13 -8.95 5.43
C TYR A 100 -14.87 -10.22 4.62
N GLU A 101 -14.02 -10.15 3.61
CA GLU A 101 -13.75 -11.23 2.67
C GLU A 101 -12.47 -12.01 2.99
N ARG A 102 -11.82 -11.73 4.11
CA ARG A 102 -10.60 -12.42 4.56
C ARG A 102 -10.50 -12.52 6.07
N ASP A 103 -9.72 -13.48 6.55
CA ASP A 103 -9.24 -13.48 7.93
C ASP A 103 -8.09 -12.46 8.06
N ASP A 104 -8.11 -11.67 9.13
CA ASP A 104 -7.10 -10.65 9.39
C ASP A 104 -7.00 -10.35 10.89
N ILE A 105 -6.09 -9.48 11.29
CA ILE A 105 -6.04 -8.89 12.62
C ILE A 105 -5.93 -7.38 12.51
N THR A 106 -6.51 -6.68 13.47
CA THR A 106 -6.37 -5.23 13.58
C THR A 106 -6.16 -4.85 15.03
N MET A 107 -5.78 -3.60 15.24
CA MET A 107 -5.73 -3.01 16.57
C MET A 107 -6.97 -2.16 16.78
N ALA A 108 -7.44 -2.12 18.04
CA ALA A 108 -8.48 -1.17 18.40
C ALA A 108 -8.02 0.25 18.01
N SER A 109 -8.91 1.01 17.39
CA SER A 109 -8.62 2.31 16.74
C SER A 109 -8.24 3.42 17.75
N ASP A 110 -7.59 3.09 18.84
CA ASP A 110 -7.07 4.04 19.80
C ASP A 110 -5.53 4.02 19.82
N TYR A 111 -4.95 5.10 20.30
CA TYR A 111 -3.48 5.22 20.41
C TYR A 111 -2.89 4.39 21.57
N SER A 112 -3.71 3.70 22.37
CA SER A 112 -3.22 2.89 23.48
C SER A 112 -2.59 1.58 23.03
N ASN A 113 -2.96 1.09 21.86
CA ASN A 113 -2.51 -0.18 21.28
C ASN A 113 -2.68 -1.39 22.23
N ARG A 114 -3.72 -1.35 23.08
CA ARG A 114 -3.95 -2.36 24.15
C ARG A 114 -4.64 -3.62 23.67
N TYR A 115 -5.27 -3.57 22.49
CA TYR A 115 -6.12 -4.66 22.03
C TYR A 115 -5.74 -5.07 20.62
N ILE A 116 -5.61 -6.36 20.42
CA ILE A 116 -5.55 -7.00 19.10
C ILE A 116 -6.93 -7.61 18.87
N VAL A 117 -7.54 -7.27 17.75
CA VAL A 117 -8.87 -7.72 17.39
C VAL A 117 -8.78 -8.68 16.21
N PRO A 118 -9.14 -9.96 16.36
CA PRO A 118 -9.24 -10.87 15.23
C PRO A 118 -10.42 -10.46 14.36
N MET A 119 -10.18 -10.43 13.07
CA MET A 119 -11.19 -10.17 12.05
C MET A 119 -11.43 -11.47 11.30
N LYS A 120 -12.59 -12.07 11.49
CA LYS A 120 -12.94 -13.32 10.82
C LYS A 120 -13.64 -13.03 9.49
N GLN A 121 -13.26 -13.78 8.46
CA GLN A 121 -13.96 -13.77 7.19
C GLN A 121 -15.45 -14.01 7.41
N ALA A 122 -16.28 -13.13 6.88
CA ALA A 122 -17.73 -13.18 7.01
C ALA A 122 -18.43 -13.58 5.70
N VAL A 123 -17.80 -13.28 4.57
CA VAL A 123 -18.31 -13.58 3.23
C VAL A 123 -17.16 -14.07 2.34
N GLU A 124 -17.50 -14.79 1.29
CA GLU A 124 -16.51 -15.20 0.29
C GLU A 124 -16.04 -13.99 -0.54
N PRO A 125 -14.77 -13.98 -1.01
CA PRO A 125 -14.28 -12.98 -1.94
C PRO A 125 -15.16 -12.87 -3.18
N VAL A 126 -15.35 -11.65 -3.66
CA VAL A 126 -16.14 -11.41 -4.89
C VAL A 126 -15.26 -11.67 -6.11
N ASP A 127 -15.73 -12.54 -7.00
CA ASP A 127 -15.11 -12.88 -8.28
C ASP A 127 -13.62 -13.22 -8.14
N GLU A 128 -12.75 -12.48 -8.84
CA GLU A 128 -11.30 -12.68 -8.86
C GLU A 128 -10.55 -11.86 -7.80
N SER A 129 -11.26 -11.24 -6.84
CA SER A 129 -10.60 -10.43 -5.82
C SER A 129 -9.69 -11.27 -4.92
N LYS A 130 -8.53 -10.73 -4.61
CA LYS A 130 -7.51 -11.34 -3.75
C LYS A 130 -7.10 -10.35 -2.66
N ASP A 131 -6.65 -10.85 -1.52
CA ASP A 131 -6.03 -9.99 -0.52
C ASP A 131 -4.72 -9.38 -1.06
N ASP A 132 -4.36 -8.20 -0.54
CA ASP A 132 -3.17 -7.47 -1.01
C ASP A 132 -1.89 -8.30 -0.90
N TYR A 133 -1.77 -9.10 0.16
CA TYR A 133 -0.60 -9.98 0.31
C TYR A 133 -0.50 -10.98 -0.85
N THR A 134 -1.60 -11.64 -1.19
CA THR A 134 -1.67 -12.60 -2.29
C THR A 134 -1.38 -11.92 -3.63
N ILE A 135 -1.92 -10.72 -3.87
CA ILE A 135 -1.61 -9.93 -5.08
C ILE A 135 -0.11 -9.67 -5.18
N PHE A 136 0.53 -9.21 -4.11
CA PHE A 136 1.97 -8.96 -4.14
C PHE A 136 2.80 -10.23 -4.20
N ALA A 137 2.38 -11.32 -3.56
CA ALA A 137 3.05 -12.61 -3.65
C ALA A 137 3.04 -13.16 -5.09
N ASP A 138 1.90 -13.06 -5.77
CA ASP A 138 1.77 -13.45 -7.17
C ASP A 138 2.67 -12.60 -8.07
N LEU A 139 2.69 -11.28 -7.89
CA LEU A 139 3.61 -10.39 -8.61
C LEU A 139 5.08 -10.76 -8.35
N CYS A 140 5.46 -11.01 -7.09
CA CYS A 140 6.82 -11.42 -6.75
C CYS A 140 7.21 -12.75 -7.41
N LYS A 141 6.25 -13.67 -7.59
CA LYS A 141 6.49 -14.95 -8.25
C LYS A 141 6.83 -14.78 -9.73
N GLU A 142 6.19 -13.83 -10.42
CA GLU A 142 6.51 -13.48 -11.81
C GLU A 142 7.94 -12.95 -11.98
N TYR A 143 8.49 -12.30 -10.94
CA TYR A 143 9.90 -11.88 -10.90
C TYR A 143 10.89 -13.01 -10.58
N GLY A 144 10.39 -14.14 -10.10
CA GLY A 144 11.17 -15.35 -9.84
C GLY A 144 11.06 -15.88 -8.40
N ASP A 145 11.39 -17.16 -8.24
CA ASP A 145 11.24 -17.87 -6.96
C ASP A 145 12.03 -17.26 -5.80
N SER A 146 13.18 -16.64 -6.06
CA SER A 146 13.97 -15.99 -5.03
C SER A 146 13.25 -14.74 -4.48
N VAL A 147 12.62 -13.94 -5.35
CA VAL A 147 11.84 -12.77 -4.96
C VAL A 147 10.58 -13.18 -4.21
N TYR A 148 9.89 -14.20 -4.71
CA TYR A 148 8.72 -14.78 -4.03
C TYR A 148 9.06 -15.26 -2.61
N LYS A 149 10.14 -16.05 -2.46
CA LYS A 149 10.56 -16.54 -1.14
C LYS A 149 11.01 -15.44 -0.20
N ALA A 150 11.68 -14.40 -0.72
CA ALA A 150 12.05 -13.25 0.08
C ALA A 150 10.80 -12.49 0.58
N PHE A 151 9.83 -12.23 -0.29
CA PHE A 151 8.59 -11.54 0.08
C PHE A 151 7.75 -12.36 1.07
N THR A 152 7.64 -13.68 0.84
CA THR A 152 6.78 -14.57 1.62
C THR A 152 7.46 -15.20 2.83
N ASP A 153 8.69 -14.80 3.18
CA ASP A 153 9.48 -15.45 4.24
C ASP A 153 9.51 -16.99 4.07
N GLY A 154 9.95 -17.42 2.89
CA GLY A 154 10.07 -18.84 2.56
C GLY A 154 8.79 -19.52 2.08
N GLY A 155 7.72 -18.79 1.81
CA GLY A 155 6.44 -19.30 1.30
C GLY A 155 5.30 -19.29 2.33
N LYS A 156 5.44 -18.52 3.39
CA LYS A 156 4.36 -18.28 4.36
C LYS A 156 3.11 -17.72 3.68
N LYS A 157 1.96 -18.09 4.21
CA LYS A 157 0.65 -17.57 3.82
C LYS A 157 0.20 -16.45 4.76
N PRO A 158 -0.82 -15.65 4.40
CA PRO A 158 -1.33 -14.58 5.27
C PRO A 158 -1.60 -15.03 6.70
N MET A 159 -2.23 -16.19 6.89
CA MET A 159 -2.56 -16.73 8.20
C MET A 159 -1.32 -17.08 9.06
N ASP A 160 -0.20 -17.43 8.44
CA ASP A 160 1.04 -17.72 9.17
C ASP A 160 1.60 -16.44 9.78
N PHE A 161 1.59 -15.34 9.02
CA PHE A 161 1.98 -14.02 9.53
C PHE A 161 1.03 -13.52 10.63
N ILE A 162 -0.28 -13.71 10.46
CA ILE A 162 -1.27 -13.35 11.47
C ILE A 162 -0.97 -14.05 12.80
N LYS A 163 -0.68 -15.37 12.74
CA LYS A 163 -0.31 -16.17 13.93
C LYS A 163 1.00 -15.69 14.55
N ASP A 164 2.01 -15.42 13.72
CA ASP A 164 3.30 -14.93 14.21
C ASP A 164 3.17 -13.58 14.91
N TYR A 165 2.44 -12.64 14.33
CA TYR A 165 2.17 -11.33 14.95
C TYR A 165 1.36 -11.44 16.22
N TYR A 166 0.34 -12.29 16.26
CA TYR A 166 -0.46 -12.52 17.45
C TYR A 166 0.39 -13.10 18.58
N ASN A 167 1.16 -14.13 18.30
CA ASN A 167 2.03 -14.78 19.28
C ASN A 167 3.16 -13.86 19.78
N GLY A 168 3.68 -12.99 18.90
CA GLY A 168 4.71 -12.03 19.27
C GLY A 168 4.20 -10.84 20.11
N ALA A 169 2.88 -10.65 20.17
CA ALA A 169 2.25 -9.58 20.94
C ALA A 169 1.78 -10.02 22.34
N LEU A 170 1.76 -11.33 22.61
CA LEU A 170 1.46 -11.92 23.91
C LEU A 170 2.71 -12.04 24.78
#